data_58c0c7584e1a2b20514faedfae351bb0
#
_entry.id   58c0c7584e1a2b20514faedfae351bb0
#
_cell.length_a   1.000
_cell.length_b   1.000
_cell.length_c   1.000
_cell.angle_alpha   90.00
_cell.angle_beta   90.00
_cell.angle_gamma   90.00
#
_symmetry.space_group_name_H-M   'P 1'
#
loop_
_entity.id
_entity.type
_entity.pdbx_description
1 polymer ?
#
loop_
_entity_poly.entity_id
_entity_poly.type
_entity_poly.pdbx_seq_one_letter_code
_entity_poly.pdbx_strand_id
1 'polypeptide(L)'
;VRDHLLMGPSYGLDIHAKDAMSGFVSNPMDKPEASKVGIFGAAMYAWNLSDYDSNKEWIAACNLIMPEAPEAFKVFCDHNSDPGINGHRYRRDESVESKPVVEKYLKELSEDNFPQKESEVLACLFKQIAETPATIRAKSTNESLIKEIDPWLIQFEHLGLAGSVSLKMASAWKSKNTNDAEKYYSELTSLLEKMQIIDKQYNQNEWQPGVKTGSLVLKPFIIELYRLVGEDLKLSNSSFAS
;
A
#
# COMPACT_ATOMS: atom_id res chain seq x y z
N VAL A 1 1.51 -9.26 12.26
CA VAL A 1 1.42 -7.82 12.01
C VAL A 1 -0.06 -7.47 11.95
N ARG A 2 -0.55 -6.74 12.94
CA ARG A 2 -2.00 -6.53 13.12
C ARG A 2 -2.43 -5.13 12.69
N ASP A 3 -1.49 -4.26 12.42
CA ASP A 3 -1.66 -2.90 11.89
C ASP A 3 -1.77 -2.85 10.35
N HIS A 4 -1.49 -3.98 9.68
CA HIS A 4 -1.60 -4.14 8.24
C HIS A 4 -2.72 -5.12 7.87
N LEU A 5 -3.38 -4.89 6.76
CA LEU A 5 -4.15 -5.90 6.06
C LEU A 5 -3.20 -6.76 5.21
N LEU A 6 -3.49 -8.04 5.11
CA LEU A 6 -2.70 -9.00 4.35
C LEU A 6 -3.55 -9.52 3.18
N MET A 7 -3.87 -8.64 2.25
CA MET A 7 -4.82 -8.86 1.16
C MET A 7 -4.16 -9.21 -0.18
N GLY A 8 -2.85 -9.45 -0.19
CA GLY A 8 -2.12 -9.87 -1.37
C GLY A 8 -2.34 -11.33 -1.73
N PRO A 9 -1.82 -11.76 -2.91
CA PRO A 9 -1.89 -13.13 -3.35
C PRO A 9 -1.14 -14.08 -2.41
N SER A 10 -1.65 -15.30 -2.25
CA SER A 10 -0.93 -16.39 -1.60
C SER A 10 0.22 -16.84 -2.49
N TYR A 11 1.46 -16.65 -2.04
CA TYR A 11 2.67 -16.80 -2.83
C TYR A 11 3.60 -17.84 -2.23
N GLY A 12 4.46 -18.46 -3.05
CA GLY A 12 5.47 -19.40 -2.58
C GLY A 12 4.96 -20.75 -2.08
N LEU A 13 3.71 -21.10 -2.40
CA LEU A 13 3.14 -22.41 -2.10
C LEU A 13 3.68 -23.46 -3.09
N ASP A 14 4.07 -24.64 -2.57
CA ASP A 14 4.61 -25.72 -3.39
C ASP A 14 3.50 -26.49 -4.09
N ILE A 15 3.44 -26.37 -5.42
CA ILE A 15 2.46 -27.10 -6.24
C ILE A 15 2.73 -28.60 -6.33
N HIS A 16 3.91 -29.07 -5.91
CA HIS A 16 4.27 -30.51 -5.88
C HIS A 16 3.92 -31.19 -4.56
N ALA A 17 3.37 -30.46 -3.60
CA ALA A 17 3.04 -30.97 -2.27
C ALA A 17 1.80 -31.90 -2.24
N LYS A 18 1.09 -32.09 -3.34
CA LYS A 18 -0.20 -32.80 -3.39
C LYS A 18 -0.14 -34.22 -2.83
N ASP A 19 0.95 -34.95 -3.07
CA ASP A 19 1.13 -36.33 -2.61
C ASP A 19 1.69 -36.42 -1.16
N ALA A 20 2.12 -35.28 -0.61
CA ALA A 20 2.67 -35.19 0.74
C ALA A 20 1.73 -34.57 1.77
N MET A 21 0.62 -33.94 1.34
CA MET A 21 -0.34 -33.27 2.22
C MET A 21 -1.64 -34.06 2.36
N SER A 22 -2.07 -34.26 3.63
CA SER A 22 -3.37 -34.82 3.96
C SER A 22 -4.46 -33.75 4.14
N GLY A 23 -4.08 -32.48 4.19
CA GLY A 23 -4.99 -31.36 4.38
C GLY A 23 -4.26 -30.02 4.48
N PHE A 24 -5.02 -28.94 4.46
CA PHE A 24 -4.54 -27.56 4.55
C PHE A 24 -5.38 -26.78 5.56
N VAL A 25 -4.72 -26.07 6.48
CA VAL A 25 -5.37 -25.22 7.47
C VAL A 25 -4.90 -23.79 7.28
N SER A 26 -5.85 -22.88 7.10
CA SER A 26 -5.60 -21.45 7.02
C SER A 26 -5.89 -20.78 8.37
N ASN A 27 -5.01 -19.86 8.78
CA ASN A 27 -5.22 -18.97 9.92
C ASN A 27 -5.42 -17.55 9.41
N PRO A 28 -6.66 -17.12 9.17
CA PRO A 28 -6.96 -15.80 8.60
C PRO A 28 -6.74 -14.67 9.62
N MET A 29 -6.83 -13.41 9.14
CA MET A 29 -6.86 -12.22 9.99
C MET A 29 -8.11 -12.20 10.88
N ASP A 30 -8.11 -11.33 11.89
CA ASP A 30 -9.26 -10.99 12.74
C ASP A 30 -10.32 -10.11 12.02
N LYS A 31 -10.20 -9.96 10.72
CA LYS A 31 -11.10 -9.23 9.81
C LYS A 31 -11.73 -10.24 8.83
N PRO A 32 -12.88 -10.83 9.15
CA PRO A 32 -13.44 -11.94 8.40
C PRO A 32 -13.74 -11.63 6.93
N GLU A 33 -14.25 -10.44 6.62
CA GLU A 33 -14.54 -10.07 5.24
C GLU A 33 -13.26 -9.80 4.43
N ALA A 34 -12.31 -9.05 4.98
CA ALA A 34 -11.02 -8.79 4.34
C ALA A 34 -10.19 -10.09 4.18
N SER A 35 -10.32 -11.03 5.10
CA SER A 35 -9.65 -12.34 5.05
C SER A 35 -10.08 -13.21 3.88
N LYS A 36 -11.26 -12.96 3.30
CA LYS A 36 -11.77 -13.74 2.16
C LYS A 36 -10.82 -13.72 0.96
N VAL A 37 -10.04 -12.65 0.77
CA VAL A 37 -9.02 -12.58 -0.29
C VAL A 37 -7.96 -13.67 -0.11
N GLY A 38 -7.39 -13.79 1.08
CA GLY A 38 -6.40 -14.82 1.37
C GLY A 38 -7.00 -16.23 1.47
N ILE A 39 -8.22 -16.35 2.02
CA ILE A 39 -8.95 -17.64 2.12
C ILE A 39 -9.28 -18.18 0.73
N PHE A 40 -9.68 -17.33 -0.21
CA PHE A 40 -9.91 -17.73 -1.60
C PHE A 40 -8.66 -18.36 -2.22
N GLY A 41 -7.51 -17.68 -2.12
CA GLY A 41 -6.25 -18.22 -2.62
C GLY A 41 -5.86 -19.55 -1.97
N ALA A 42 -6.03 -19.69 -0.65
CA ALA A 42 -5.79 -20.92 0.09
C ALA A 42 -6.74 -22.05 -0.36
N ALA A 43 -8.02 -21.75 -0.58
CA ALA A 43 -9.00 -22.71 -1.05
C ALA A 43 -8.69 -23.20 -2.47
N MET A 44 -8.34 -22.29 -3.38
CA MET A 44 -7.95 -22.65 -4.76
C MET A 44 -6.68 -23.48 -4.78
N TYR A 45 -5.69 -23.16 -3.96
CA TYR A 45 -4.50 -23.99 -3.80
C TYR A 45 -4.84 -25.40 -3.33
N ALA A 46 -5.69 -25.55 -2.31
CA ALA A 46 -6.08 -26.86 -1.78
C ALA A 46 -6.93 -27.66 -2.77
N TRP A 47 -7.77 -26.98 -3.57
CA TRP A 47 -8.71 -27.64 -4.49
C TRP A 47 -8.06 -28.05 -5.81
N ASN A 48 -7.21 -27.21 -6.41
CA ASN A 48 -6.60 -27.44 -7.71
C ASN A 48 -5.10 -27.12 -7.72
N LEU A 49 -4.36 -27.92 -6.97
CA LEU A 49 -2.94 -27.71 -6.75
C LEU A 49 -2.13 -27.69 -8.05
N SER A 50 -2.52 -28.52 -9.04
CA SER A 50 -1.77 -28.69 -10.30
C SER A 50 -1.78 -27.44 -11.19
N ASP A 51 -2.86 -26.66 -11.15
CA ASP A 51 -3.08 -25.49 -12.00
C ASP A 51 -3.11 -24.18 -11.20
N TYR A 52 -2.64 -24.23 -9.95
CA TYR A 52 -2.65 -23.06 -9.08
C TYR A 52 -1.71 -21.97 -9.59
N ASP A 53 -2.29 -20.81 -9.89
CA ASP A 53 -1.57 -19.56 -10.20
C ASP A 53 -1.97 -18.47 -9.20
N SER A 54 -1.01 -18.07 -8.38
CA SER A 54 -1.20 -17.12 -7.29
C SER A 54 -1.82 -15.78 -7.73
N ASN A 55 -1.35 -15.20 -8.84
CA ASN A 55 -1.85 -13.93 -9.34
C ASN A 55 -3.24 -14.06 -9.97
N LYS A 56 -3.46 -15.11 -10.76
CA LYS A 56 -4.75 -15.39 -11.39
C LYS A 56 -5.84 -15.58 -10.33
N GLU A 57 -5.55 -16.38 -9.30
CA GLU A 57 -6.49 -16.65 -8.23
C GLU A 57 -6.74 -15.41 -7.34
N TRP A 58 -5.73 -14.58 -7.14
CA TRP A 58 -5.89 -13.31 -6.45
C TRP A 58 -6.79 -12.31 -7.21
N ILE A 59 -6.61 -12.21 -8.53
CA ILE A 59 -7.49 -11.39 -9.38
C ILE A 59 -8.92 -11.92 -9.32
N ALA A 60 -9.10 -13.24 -9.38
CA ALA A 60 -10.41 -13.86 -9.25
C ALA A 60 -11.05 -13.58 -7.88
N ALA A 61 -10.26 -13.62 -6.80
CA ALA A 61 -10.72 -13.23 -5.46
C ALA A 61 -11.20 -11.78 -5.41
N CYS A 62 -10.43 -10.84 -5.96
CA CYS A 62 -10.83 -9.42 -6.01
C CYS A 62 -12.14 -9.23 -6.77
N ASN A 63 -12.31 -9.90 -7.92
CA ASN A 63 -13.52 -9.86 -8.73
C ASN A 63 -14.74 -10.46 -7.99
N LEU A 64 -14.54 -11.52 -7.22
CA LEU A 64 -15.61 -12.16 -6.48
C LEU A 64 -16.07 -11.36 -5.25
N ILE A 65 -15.10 -10.77 -4.54
CA ILE A 65 -15.35 -10.08 -3.25
C ILE A 65 -15.88 -8.66 -3.47
N MET A 66 -15.45 -8.01 -4.53
CA MET A 66 -15.85 -6.63 -4.89
C MET A 66 -16.22 -6.55 -6.39
N PRO A 67 -17.29 -7.23 -6.83
CA PRO A 67 -17.65 -7.28 -8.26
C PRO A 67 -18.04 -5.92 -8.83
N GLU A 68 -18.48 -4.99 -7.99
CA GLU A 68 -18.89 -3.65 -8.41
C GLU A 68 -17.70 -2.69 -8.68
N ALA A 69 -16.51 -2.99 -8.13
CA ALA A 69 -15.31 -2.17 -8.28
C ALA A 69 -14.03 -3.01 -8.18
N PRO A 70 -13.85 -4.08 -8.98
CA PRO A 70 -12.76 -5.04 -8.81
C PRO A 70 -11.39 -4.41 -9.01
N GLU A 71 -11.23 -3.50 -9.96
CA GLU A 71 -9.95 -2.83 -10.23
C GLU A 71 -9.55 -1.90 -9.07
N ALA A 72 -10.47 -1.12 -8.52
CA ALA A 72 -10.20 -0.29 -7.36
C ALA A 72 -9.85 -1.14 -6.14
N PHE A 73 -10.56 -2.24 -5.93
CA PHE A 73 -10.29 -3.15 -4.84
C PHE A 73 -8.94 -3.87 -4.99
N LYS A 74 -8.57 -4.26 -6.21
CA LYS A 74 -7.25 -4.83 -6.52
C LYS A 74 -6.12 -3.84 -6.20
N VAL A 75 -6.26 -2.56 -6.59
CA VAL A 75 -5.28 -1.52 -6.23
C VAL A 75 -5.14 -1.40 -4.71
N PHE A 76 -6.25 -1.37 -3.98
CA PHE A 76 -6.22 -1.36 -2.52
C PHE A 76 -5.51 -2.60 -1.95
N CYS A 77 -5.83 -3.79 -2.45
CA CYS A 77 -5.23 -5.05 -2.00
C CYS A 77 -3.72 -5.12 -2.27
N ASP A 78 -3.24 -4.62 -3.42
CA ASP A 78 -1.82 -4.64 -3.78
C ASP A 78 -0.96 -3.83 -2.79
N HIS A 79 -1.44 -2.66 -2.39
CA HIS A 79 -0.74 -1.78 -1.45
C HIS A 79 -1.08 -2.05 0.03
N ASN A 80 -1.89 -3.07 0.30
CA ASN A 80 -2.20 -3.63 1.62
C ASN A 80 -1.92 -5.14 1.62
N SER A 81 -0.82 -5.55 1.01
CA SER A 81 -0.30 -6.91 0.96
C SER A 81 0.73 -7.17 2.07
N ASP A 82 1.78 -7.94 1.85
CA ASP A 82 2.79 -8.20 2.87
C ASP A 82 3.79 -7.04 2.98
N PRO A 83 3.93 -6.39 4.15
CA PRO A 83 4.92 -5.35 4.35
C PRO A 83 6.38 -5.87 4.46
N GLY A 84 6.62 -7.16 4.26
CA GLY A 84 7.96 -7.76 4.22
C GLY A 84 8.67 -7.91 5.58
N ILE A 85 8.10 -7.40 6.67
CA ILE A 85 8.76 -7.32 7.98
C ILE A 85 8.89 -8.69 8.67
N ASN A 86 8.02 -9.65 8.34
CA ASN A 86 7.90 -10.91 9.10
C ASN A 86 8.63 -12.10 8.49
N GLY A 87 9.31 -11.95 7.36
CA GLY A 87 9.97 -13.05 6.66
C GLY A 87 9.02 -14.17 6.21
N HIS A 88 7.71 -13.93 6.23
CA HIS A 88 6.73 -14.86 5.72
C HIS A 88 6.80 -14.90 4.19
N ARG A 89 7.34 -15.97 3.66
CA ARG A 89 7.52 -16.18 2.21
C ARG A 89 6.26 -16.63 1.47
N TYR A 90 5.12 -16.66 2.15
CA TYR A 90 3.87 -17.19 1.61
C TYR A 90 2.95 -16.14 1.01
N ARG A 91 3.39 -14.88 0.97
CA ARG A 91 2.66 -13.77 0.36
C ARG A 91 3.62 -12.91 -0.43
N ARG A 92 3.10 -12.32 -1.49
CA ARG A 92 3.83 -11.33 -2.26
C ARG A 92 3.98 -10.04 -1.45
N ASP A 93 5.16 -9.45 -1.46
CA ASP A 93 5.39 -8.12 -0.89
C ASP A 93 4.41 -7.10 -1.47
N GLU A 94 4.04 -6.09 -0.68
CA GLU A 94 3.20 -5.00 -1.17
C GLU A 94 3.92 -4.15 -2.22
N SER A 95 3.16 -3.57 -3.16
CA SER A 95 3.65 -2.57 -4.11
C SER A 95 4.81 -3.05 -4.99
N VAL A 96 4.89 -4.35 -5.29
CA VAL A 96 6.02 -4.96 -6.04
C VAL A 96 6.25 -4.27 -7.38
N GLU A 97 5.17 -3.94 -8.11
CA GLU A 97 5.28 -3.31 -9.44
C GLU A 97 5.75 -1.85 -9.35
N SER A 98 5.48 -1.17 -8.23
CA SER A 98 5.89 0.21 -8.00
C SER A 98 7.34 0.34 -7.54
N LYS A 99 7.89 -0.69 -6.90
CA LYS A 99 9.24 -0.69 -6.34
C LYS A 99 10.33 -0.30 -7.33
N PRO A 100 10.45 -0.91 -8.53
CA PRO A 100 11.49 -0.53 -9.49
C PRO A 100 11.34 0.91 -10.00
N VAL A 101 10.12 1.45 -10.08
CA VAL A 101 9.88 2.84 -10.49
C VAL A 101 10.36 3.80 -9.41
N VAL A 102 10.06 3.50 -8.14
CA VAL A 102 10.54 4.25 -6.97
C VAL A 102 12.06 4.23 -6.87
N GLU A 103 12.68 3.05 -6.98
CA GLU A 103 14.14 2.90 -6.93
C GLU A 103 14.84 3.71 -8.04
N LYS A 104 14.29 3.66 -9.25
CA LYS A 104 14.82 4.41 -10.39
C LYS A 104 14.64 5.92 -10.18
N TYR A 105 13.47 6.35 -9.68
CA TYR A 105 13.21 7.76 -9.36
C TYR A 105 14.25 8.29 -8.37
N LEU A 106 14.46 7.62 -7.26
CA LEU A 106 15.41 8.04 -6.22
C LEU A 106 16.85 8.03 -6.73
N LYS A 107 17.21 7.05 -7.55
CA LYS A 107 18.55 6.99 -8.17
C LYS A 107 18.81 8.19 -9.06
N GLU A 108 17.93 8.50 -10.01
CA GLU A 108 18.08 9.64 -10.92
C GLU A 108 18.11 10.95 -10.12
N LEU A 109 17.27 11.08 -9.09
CA LEU A 109 17.23 12.25 -8.23
C LEU A 109 18.57 12.46 -7.49
N SER A 110 19.24 11.38 -7.06
CA SER A 110 20.56 11.43 -6.41
C SER A 110 21.70 11.80 -7.37
N GLU A 111 21.52 11.54 -8.66
CA GLU A 111 22.45 11.93 -9.75
C GLU A 111 22.21 13.37 -10.25
N ASP A 112 21.44 14.15 -9.49
CA ASP A 112 21.02 15.53 -9.82
C ASP A 112 20.21 15.66 -11.12
N ASN A 113 19.57 14.57 -11.53
CA ASN A 113 18.68 14.50 -12.69
C ASN A 113 17.22 14.38 -12.21
N PHE A 114 16.32 15.21 -12.77
CA PHE A 114 14.90 15.09 -12.43
C PHE A 114 14.24 13.94 -13.21
N PRO A 115 13.71 12.92 -12.53
CA PRO A 115 13.16 11.70 -13.14
C PRO A 115 11.75 11.92 -13.70
N GLN A 116 11.63 12.67 -14.79
CA GLN A 116 10.36 13.10 -15.37
C GLN A 116 9.41 11.94 -15.67
N LYS A 117 9.91 10.88 -16.31
CA LYS A 117 9.09 9.72 -16.70
C LYS A 117 8.56 8.97 -15.50
N GLU A 118 9.41 8.69 -14.53
CA GLU A 118 9.05 8.02 -13.27
C GLU A 118 8.09 8.88 -12.45
N SER A 119 8.29 10.21 -12.47
CA SER A 119 7.38 11.17 -11.82
C SER A 119 5.97 11.11 -12.40
N GLU A 120 5.82 11.03 -13.71
CA GLU A 120 4.52 10.89 -14.38
C GLU A 120 3.82 9.57 -14.02
N VAL A 121 4.56 8.46 -14.01
CA VAL A 121 4.04 7.15 -13.61
C VAL A 121 3.57 7.16 -12.15
N LEU A 122 4.40 7.69 -11.25
CA LEU A 122 4.07 7.77 -9.82
C LEU A 122 2.92 8.76 -9.56
N ALA A 123 2.81 9.86 -10.32
CA ALA A 123 1.70 10.79 -10.21
C ALA A 123 0.36 10.14 -10.56
N CYS A 124 0.33 9.33 -11.63
CA CYS A 124 -0.86 8.53 -11.96
C CYS A 124 -1.20 7.53 -10.88
N LEU A 125 -0.20 6.82 -10.33
CA LEU A 125 -0.38 5.86 -9.26
C LEU A 125 -0.94 6.52 -7.99
N PHE A 126 -0.33 7.59 -7.51
CA PHE A 126 -0.77 8.27 -6.29
C PHE A 126 -2.16 8.89 -6.43
N LYS A 127 -2.50 9.42 -7.62
CA LYS A 127 -3.85 9.85 -7.91
C LYS A 127 -4.85 8.70 -7.81
N GLN A 128 -4.54 7.55 -8.42
CA GLN A 128 -5.39 6.36 -8.36
C GLN A 128 -5.56 5.89 -6.90
N ILE A 129 -4.48 5.86 -6.11
CA ILE A 129 -4.51 5.52 -4.69
C ILE A 129 -5.44 6.46 -3.92
N ALA A 130 -5.35 7.77 -4.15
CA ALA A 130 -6.20 8.76 -3.47
C ALA A 130 -7.69 8.62 -3.83
N GLU A 131 -8.02 8.25 -5.08
CA GLU A 131 -9.40 8.12 -5.58
C GLU A 131 -10.04 6.76 -5.25
N THR A 132 -9.23 5.73 -5.02
CA THR A 132 -9.67 4.36 -4.76
C THR A 132 -10.63 4.23 -3.57
N PRO A 133 -10.41 4.85 -2.40
CA PRO A 133 -11.30 4.74 -1.25
C PRO A 133 -12.71 5.24 -1.52
N ALA A 134 -12.83 6.39 -2.19
CA ALA A 134 -14.13 6.93 -2.58
C ALA A 134 -14.88 6.00 -3.55
N THR A 135 -14.16 5.41 -4.50
CA THR A 135 -14.73 4.44 -5.46
C THR A 135 -15.24 3.19 -4.74
N ILE A 136 -14.44 2.63 -3.83
CA ILE A 136 -14.81 1.44 -3.04
C ILE A 136 -16.06 1.73 -2.20
N ARG A 137 -16.07 2.84 -1.44
CA ARG A 137 -17.23 3.20 -0.59
C ARG A 137 -18.50 3.44 -1.40
N ALA A 138 -18.39 4.09 -2.56
CA ALA A 138 -19.55 4.43 -3.38
C ALA A 138 -20.17 3.22 -4.10
N LYS A 139 -19.36 2.20 -4.41
CA LYS A 139 -19.82 1.09 -5.25
C LYS A 139 -20.08 -0.20 -4.47
N SER A 140 -19.39 -0.43 -3.35
CA SER A 140 -19.53 -1.68 -2.60
C SER A 140 -20.94 -1.89 -2.07
N THR A 141 -21.46 -3.09 -2.25
CA THR A 141 -22.70 -3.57 -1.63
C THR A 141 -22.44 -4.33 -0.33
N ASN A 142 -21.17 -4.60 0.02
CA ASN A 142 -20.77 -5.32 1.23
C ASN A 142 -20.41 -4.33 2.35
N GLU A 143 -21.43 -3.92 3.13
CA GLU A 143 -21.26 -2.99 4.26
C GLU A 143 -20.31 -3.53 5.34
N SER A 144 -20.32 -4.87 5.56
CA SER A 144 -19.44 -5.50 6.55
C SER A 144 -17.97 -5.37 6.15
N LEU A 145 -17.64 -5.59 4.87
CA LEU A 145 -16.29 -5.39 4.35
C LEU A 145 -15.86 -3.93 4.51
N ILE A 146 -16.72 -2.98 4.10
CA ILE A 146 -16.42 -1.55 4.23
C ILE A 146 -16.12 -1.21 5.68
N LYS A 147 -16.96 -1.65 6.62
CA LYS A 147 -16.75 -1.38 8.05
C LYS A 147 -15.41 -1.93 8.57
N GLU A 148 -14.99 -3.10 8.10
CA GLU A 148 -13.72 -3.70 8.50
C GLU A 148 -12.50 -2.94 7.98
N ILE A 149 -12.53 -2.49 6.72
CA ILE A 149 -11.38 -1.89 6.04
C ILE A 149 -11.37 -0.35 6.05
N ASP A 150 -12.43 0.31 6.54
CA ASP A 150 -12.57 1.77 6.48
C ASP A 150 -11.39 2.54 7.10
N PRO A 151 -10.80 2.14 8.23
CA PRO A 151 -9.60 2.80 8.74
C PRO A 151 -8.42 2.77 7.76
N TRP A 152 -8.23 1.65 7.05
CA TRP A 152 -7.20 1.52 6.02
C TRP A 152 -7.55 2.30 4.75
N LEU A 153 -8.84 2.41 4.39
CA LEU A 153 -9.28 3.27 3.28
C LEU A 153 -8.95 4.74 3.56
N ILE A 154 -9.15 5.21 4.80
CA ILE A 154 -8.78 6.58 5.21
C ILE A 154 -7.26 6.79 5.08
N GLN A 155 -6.46 5.86 5.60
CA GLN A 155 -5.00 5.93 5.48
C GLN A 155 -4.54 5.88 4.02
N PHE A 156 -5.21 5.09 3.19
CA PHE A 156 -4.88 4.93 1.78
C PHE A 156 -5.13 6.20 0.97
N GLU A 157 -6.23 6.90 1.26
CA GLU A 157 -6.49 8.22 0.68
C GLU A 157 -5.37 9.21 1.02
N HIS A 158 -4.99 9.28 2.29
CA HIS A 158 -3.90 10.16 2.73
C HIS A 158 -2.54 9.77 2.14
N LEU A 159 -2.26 8.47 1.95
CA LEU A 159 -1.05 8.00 1.26
C LEU A 159 -0.99 8.52 -0.18
N GLY A 160 -2.10 8.44 -0.92
CA GLY A 160 -2.19 8.95 -2.30
C GLY A 160 -2.03 10.47 -2.38
N LEU A 161 -2.67 11.20 -1.47
CA LEU A 161 -2.52 12.65 -1.38
C LEU A 161 -1.09 13.06 -1.03
N ALA A 162 -0.50 12.43 -0.01
CA ALA A 162 0.88 12.69 0.41
C ALA A 162 1.89 12.39 -0.71
N GLY A 163 1.72 11.28 -1.43
CA GLY A 163 2.53 10.94 -2.59
C GLY A 163 2.42 11.98 -3.71
N SER A 164 1.22 12.43 -4.02
CA SER A 164 1.00 13.48 -5.03
C SER A 164 1.66 14.80 -4.65
N VAL A 165 1.59 15.20 -3.38
CA VAL A 165 2.23 16.41 -2.87
C VAL A 165 3.74 16.26 -2.84
N SER A 166 4.28 15.09 -2.46
CA SER A 166 5.72 14.84 -2.42
C SER A 166 6.38 14.96 -3.81
N LEU A 167 5.69 14.52 -4.87
CA LEU A 167 6.19 14.69 -6.25
C LEU A 167 6.19 16.16 -6.68
N LYS A 168 5.14 16.93 -6.36
CA LYS A 168 5.09 18.39 -6.62
C LYS A 168 6.18 19.11 -5.88
N MET A 169 6.42 18.76 -4.61
CA MET A 169 7.50 19.30 -3.79
C MET A 169 8.86 19.04 -4.42
N ALA A 170 9.15 17.81 -4.83
CA ALA A 170 10.41 17.43 -5.46
C ALA A 170 10.63 18.16 -6.81
N SER A 171 9.56 18.32 -7.61
CA SER A 171 9.61 19.07 -8.87
C SER A 171 9.91 20.55 -8.64
N ALA A 172 9.23 21.20 -7.69
CA ALA A 172 9.48 22.59 -7.33
C ALA A 172 10.91 22.80 -6.80
N TRP A 173 11.37 21.88 -5.93
CA TRP A 173 12.73 21.90 -5.40
C TRP A 173 13.79 21.81 -6.50
N LYS A 174 13.70 20.85 -7.43
CA LYS A 174 14.65 20.68 -8.52
C LYS A 174 14.59 21.83 -9.54
N SER A 175 13.44 22.46 -9.73
CA SER A 175 13.31 23.67 -10.55
C SER A 175 13.74 24.97 -9.84
N LYS A 176 14.27 24.86 -8.61
CA LYS A 176 14.70 26.00 -7.76
C LYS A 176 13.58 26.99 -7.43
N ASN A 177 12.33 26.55 -7.48
CA ASN A 177 11.18 27.30 -7.01
C ASN A 177 10.98 27.09 -5.51
N THR A 178 11.79 27.77 -4.70
CA THR A 178 11.82 27.60 -3.25
C THR A 178 10.48 27.88 -2.60
N ASN A 179 9.74 28.90 -3.06
CA ASN A 179 8.43 29.24 -2.49
C ASN A 179 7.41 28.09 -2.62
N ASP A 180 7.32 27.48 -3.80
CA ASP A 180 6.43 26.34 -4.01
C ASP A 180 6.94 25.09 -3.30
N ALA A 181 8.26 24.87 -3.24
CA ALA A 181 8.84 23.75 -2.51
C ALA A 181 8.51 23.82 -1.00
N GLU A 182 8.67 24.99 -0.37
CA GLU A 182 8.31 25.23 1.04
C GLU A 182 6.80 25.09 1.30
N LYS A 183 5.97 25.57 0.39
CA LYS A 183 4.52 25.42 0.45
C LYS A 183 4.13 23.93 0.44
N TYR A 184 4.64 23.15 -0.52
CA TYR A 184 4.35 21.73 -0.61
C TYR A 184 4.97 20.93 0.54
N TYR A 185 6.12 21.35 1.08
CA TYR A 185 6.71 20.78 2.28
C TYR A 185 5.76 20.90 3.48
N SER A 186 5.20 22.10 3.71
CA SER A 186 4.23 22.34 4.78
C SER A 186 2.93 21.52 4.58
N GLU A 187 2.44 21.44 3.34
CA GLU A 187 1.27 20.62 3.01
C GLU A 187 1.52 19.13 3.28
N LEU A 188 2.68 18.63 2.87
CA LEU A 188 3.09 17.24 3.11
C LEU A 188 3.25 16.95 4.60
N THR A 189 3.84 17.86 5.37
CA THR A 189 3.92 17.77 6.84
C THR A 189 2.56 17.54 7.45
N SER A 190 1.57 18.36 7.08
CA SER A 190 0.20 18.23 7.59
C SER A 190 -0.46 16.89 7.22
N LEU A 191 -0.18 16.35 6.03
CA LEU A 191 -0.70 15.04 5.62
C LEU A 191 -0.04 13.90 6.40
N LEU A 192 1.27 13.94 6.60
CA LEU A 192 2.00 12.94 7.39
C LEU A 192 1.56 12.96 8.86
N GLU A 193 1.32 14.14 9.45
CA GLU A 193 0.76 14.28 10.80
C GLU A 193 -0.64 13.66 10.90
N LYS A 194 -1.52 13.91 9.92
CA LYS A 194 -2.84 13.27 9.87
C LYS A 194 -2.73 11.75 9.82
N MET A 195 -1.82 11.21 9.00
CA MET A 195 -1.59 9.76 8.94
C MET A 195 -1.11 9.20 10.29
N GLN A 196 -0.26 9.92 11.02
CA GLN A 196 0.15 9.51 12.37
C GLN A 196 -1.00 9.59 13.39
N ILE A 197 -1.85 10.61 13.30
CA ILE A 197 -3.03 10.75 14.17
C ILE A 197 -3.99 9.58 13.95
N ILE A 198 -4.24 9.21 12.70
CA ILE A 198 -5.10 8.07 12.34
C ILE A 198 -4.49 6.78 12.89
N ASP A 199 -3.20 6.54 12.66
CA ASP A 199 -2.51 5.35 13.17
C ASP A 199 -2.64 5.25 14.70
N LYS A 200 -2.40 6.35 15.43
CA LYS A 200 -2.55 6.42 16.88
C LYS A 200 -4.00 6.25 17.36
N GLN A 201 -4.97 6.80 16.63
CA GLN A 201 -6.39 6.67 16.97
C GLN A 201 -6.85 5.21 16.95
N TYR A 202 -6.31 4.42 16.04
CA TYR A 202 -6.60 2.99 15.91
C TYR A 202 -5.61 2.09 16.65
N ASN A 203 -4.65 2.64 17.38
CA ASN A 203 -3.81 1.90 18.31
C ASN A 203 -4.53 1.70 19.63
N GLN A 204 -5.45 0.74 19.67
CA GLN A 204 -6.36 0.52 20.79
C GLN A 204 -5.86 -0.51 21.81
N ASN A 205 -5.09 -1.49 21.33
CA ASN A 205 -4.55 -2.58 22.15
C ASN A 205 -3.52 -3.40 21.33
N GLU A 206 -2.95 -4.44 21.94
CA GLU A 206 -1.99 -5.32 21.27
C GLU A 206 -2.54 -6.07 20.03
N TRP A 207 -3.87 -6.17 19.91
CA TRP A 207 -4.55 -6.82 18.77
C TRP A 207 -4.82 -5.87 17.61
N GLN A 208 -4.91 -4.57 17.91
CA GLN A 208 -5.08 -3.50 16.93
C GLN A 208 -4.07 -2.38 17.24
N PRO A 209 -2.77 -2.57 16.90
CA PRO A 209 -1.70 -1.63 17.26
C PRO A 209 -1.60 -0.42 16.34
N GLY A 210 -2.55 -0.22 15.44
CA GLY A 210 -2.58 0.89 14.50
C GLY A 210 -3.18 0.51 13.17
N VAL A 211 -3.02 1.40 12.19
CA VAL A 211 -3.49 1.25 10.81
C VAL A 211 -2.42 1.74 9.84
N LYS A 212 -1.82 0.84 9.09
CA LYS A 212 -0.73 1.14 8.16
C LYS A 212 -1.01 0.61 6.76
N THR A 213 -0.55 1.34 5.75
CA THR A 213 -0.69 1.01 4.33
C THR A 213 0.53 1.51 3.56
N GLY A 214 0.92 0.86 2.48
CA GLY A 214 2.05 1.23 1.62
C GLY A 214 3.38 1.31 2.36
N SER A 215 3.58 0.49 3.40
CA SER A 215 4.65 0.63 4.38
C SER A 215 6.01 0.19 3.86
N LEU A 216 6.06 -0.68 2.85
CA LEU A 216 7.32 -1.22 2.33
C LEU A 216 7.96 -0.34 1.26
N VAL A 217 7.15 0.30 0.40
CA VAL A 217 7.65 1.02 -0.78
C VAL A 217 7.20 2.46 -0.82
N LEU A 218 5.89 2.71 -0.78
CA LEU A 218 5.34 4.04 -1.10
C LEU A 218 5.52 5.04 0.03
N LYS A 219 5.24 4.66 1.28
CA LYS A 219 5.44 5.54 2.43
C LYS A 219 6.91 5.87 2.67
N PRO A 220 7.85 4.90 2.63
CA PRO A 220 9.29 5.20 2.70
C PRO A 220 9.77 6.15 1.58
N PHE A 221 9.26 6.00 0.37
CA PHE A 221 9.55 6.93 -0.74
C PHE A 221 9.13 8.36 -0.43
N ILE A 222 7.90 8.55 0.07
CA ILE A 222 7.37 9.87 0.43
C ILE A 222 8.22 10.50 1.54
N ILE A 223 8.58 9.71 2.56
CA ILE A 223 9.41 10.18 3.69
C ILE A 223 10.82 10.53 3.22
N GLU A 224 11.40 9.77 2.30
CA GLU A 224 12.72 10.08 1.76
C GLU A 224 12.72 11.40 0.98
N LEU A 225 11.72 11.66 0.15
CA LEU A 225 11.59 12.95 -0.53
C LEU A 225 11.42 14.09 0.48
N TYR A 226 10.60 13.89 1.51
CA TYR A 226 10.42 14.87 2.58
C TYR A 226 11.74 15.19 3.29
N ARG A 227 12.53 14.17 3.63
CA ARG A 227 13.84 14.30 4.26
C ARG A 227 14.82 15.08 3.37
N LEU A 228 14.97 14.68 2.09
CA LEU A 228 15.91 15.30 1.16
C LEU A 228 15.64 16.80 0.96
N VAL A 229 14.37 17.16 0.74
CA VAL A 229 13.98 18.58 0.55
C VAL A 229 14.13 19.36 1.85
N GLY A 230 13.73 18.77 2.99
CA GLY A 230 13.86 19.43 4.29
C GLY A 230 15.31 19.72 4.68
N GLU A 231 16.24 18.79 4.39
CA GLU A 231 17.68 18.97 4.64
C GLU A 231 18.28 20.08 3.75
N ASP A 232 17.99 20.06 2.43
CA ASP A 232 18.53 21.04 1.49
C ASP A 232 18.04 22.46 1.76
N LEU A 233 16.74 22.61 2.04
CA LEU A 233 16.11 23.88 2.36
C LEU A 233 16.28 24.33 3.82
N LYS A 234 16.94 23.52 4.66
CA LYS A 234 17.14 23.74 6.10
C LYS A 234 15.83 23.98 6.88
N LEU A 235 14.79 23.27 6.48
CA LEU A 235 13.50 23.31 7.16
C LEU A 235 13.55 22.42 8.41
N SER A 236 12.83 22.81 9.47
CA SER A 236 12.82 22.04 10.71
C SER A 236 12.17 20.67 10.50
N ASN A 237 12.95 19.61 10.67
CA ASN A 237 12.47 18.23 10.55
C ASN A 237 11.59 17.87 11.75
N SER A 238 10.27 17.80 11.56
CA SER A 238 9.45 16.96 12.41
C SER A 238 9.85 15.50 12.14
N SER A 239 10.17 14.74 13.20
CA SER A 239 10.68 13.38 13.10
C SER A 239 9.58 12.42 12.66
N PHE A 240 9.42 12.20 11.36
CA PHE A 240 8.58 11.11 10.80
C PHE A 240 9.38 9.82 10.54
N ALA A 241 10.70 9.84 10.82
CA ALA A 241 11.59 8.70 10.72
C ALA A 241 11.49 7.84 11.99
N SER A 242 10.50 6.97 12.06
CA SER A 242 10.49 5.81 12.99
C SER A 242 9.51 4.76 12.47
#